data_153912972b4186bdc7779f6a95cc42e9
#
_entry.id   153912972b4186bdc7779f6a95cc42e9
#
_cell.length_a   1.000
_cell.length_b   1.000
_cell.length_c   1.000
_cell.angle_alpha   90.00
_cell.angle_beta   90.00
_cell.angle_gamma   90.00
#
_symmetry.space_group_name_H-M   'P 1'
#
loop_
_entity.id
_entity.type
_entity.pdbx_description
1 polymer ?
#
loop_
_entity_poly.entity_id
_entity_poly.type
_entity_poly.pdbx_seq_one_letter_code
_entity_poly.pdbx_strand_id
1 'polypeptide(L)'
;KEVEINGDDISPMVTWGTSPQDVVTISGFVPDPENEKDEDKKNSMKRSLKYMGLQPNTKMTDIKIDRVFIGSCTNGRIGDLRDVAKVVKGKKVAKHVNAMVVPGSGLVKEQAESEGIDIVLKEAGFDWREPGCSMCLAMNADKLKPQERCASTSNRNFEGRQGKGGRTHLVSPEMAAAAAIEGHFVDVRDW
;
A
#
# COMPACT_ATOMS: atom_id res chain seq x y z
N LYS A 1 -18.21 -28.76 -1.10
CA LYS A 1 -17.03 -28.65 -1.96
C LYS A 1 -15.92 -28.00 -1.12
N GLU A 2 -14.85 -28.72 -0.87
CA GLU A 2 -13.66 -28.19 -0.19
C GLU A 2 -12.68 -27.66 -1.25
N VAL A 3 -11.95 -26.60 -0.89
CA VAL A 3 -10.86 -26.05 -1.69
C VAL A 3 -9.67 -25.87 -0.75
N GLU A 4 -8.59 -26.58 -1.04
CA GLU A 4 -7.33 -26.44 -0.32
C GLU A 4 -6.40 -25.52 -1.11
N ILE A 5 -5.80 -24.54 -0.43
CA ILE A 5 -4.79 -23.64 -0.98
C ILE A 5 -3.61 -23.62 0.00
N ASN A 6 -2.42 -23.92 -0.49
CA ASN A 6 -1.21 -23.78 0.31
C ASN A 6 -0.85 -22.29 0.41
N GLY A 7 -0.61 -21.81 1.62
CA GLY A 7 -0.20 -20.40 1.83
C GLY A 7 1.07 -20.02 1.07
N ASP A 8 2.00 -20.93 0.88
CA ASP A 8 3.24 -20.72 0.14
C ASP A 8 3.02 -20.48 -1.37
N ASP A 9 1.87 -20.91 -1.90
CA ASP A 9 1.49 -20.69 -3.30
C ASP A 9 0.88 -19.29 -3.55
N ILE A 10 0.60 -18.53 -2.46
CA ILE A 10 0.02 -17.20 -2.55
C ILE A 10 1.14 -16.16 -2.70
N SER A 11 1.34 -15.66 -3.91
CA SER A 11 2.28 -14.56 -4.15
C SER A 11 1.78 -13.25 -3.55
N PRO A 12 2.68 -12.36 -3.08
CA PRO A 12 2.33 -11.01 -2.71
C PRO A 12 1.59 -10.28 -3.84
N MET A 13 0.51 -9.59 -3.49
CA MET A 13 -0.41 -8.97 -4.44
C MET A 13 -0.40 -7.45 -4.30
N VAL A 14 -0.64 -6.75 -5.41
CA VAL A 14 -0.74 -5.29 -5.45
C VAL A 14 -1.83 -4.86 -6.42
N THR A 15 -2.64 -3.87 -6.06
CA THR A 15 -3.65 -3.35 -6.96
C THR A 15 -3.03 -2.41 -8.00
N TRP A 16 -3.46 -2.53 -9.26
CA TRP A 16 -3.05 -1.66 -10.37
C TRP A 16 -4.13 -0.63 -10.75
N GLY A 17 -5.38 -0.86 -10.34
CA GLY A 17 -6.52 -0.03 -10.73
C GLY A 17 -7.23 0.64 -9.54
N THR A 18 -8.49 0.99 -9.74
CA THR A 18 -9.30 1.79 -8.79
C THR A 18 -10.31 0.96 -7.98
N SER A 19 -10.14 -0.36 -8.00
CA SER A 19 -10.92 -1.32 -7.22
C SER A 19 -10.01 -2.36 -6.58
N PRO A 20 -10.33 -2.92 -5.40
CA PRO A 20 -9.55 -4.01 -4.80
C PRO A 20 -9.45 -5.26 -5.67
N GLN A 21 -10.39 -5.48 -6.59
CA GLN A 21 -10.36 -6.58 -7.56
C GLN A 21 -9.37 -6.35 -8.73
N ASP A 22 -8.95 -5.11 -8.94
CA ASP A 22 -7.95 -4.75 -9.96
C ASP A 22 -6.55 -5.06 -9.43
N VAL A 23 -6.22 -6.34 -9.25
CA VAL A 23 -5.05 -6.83 -8.55
C VAL A 23 -4.25 -7.79 -9.41
N VAL A 24 -2.92 -7.74 -9.26
CA VAL A 24 -1.97 -8.69 -9.85
C VAL A 24 -0.90 -9.07 -8.84
N THR A 25 -0.12 -10.12 -9.13
CA THR A 25 1.07 -10.44 -8.33
C THR A 25 2.13 -9.36 -8.48
N ILE A 26 2.97 -9.19 -7.46
CA ILE A 26 4.07 -8.22 -7.49
C ILE A 26 5.05 -8.43 -8.64
N SER A 27 5.25 -9.68 -9.04
CA SER A 27 6.08 -10.06 -10.20
C SER A 27 5.38 -9.87 -11.55
N GLY A 28 4.11 -9.48 -11.53
CA GLY A 28 3.28 -9.30 -12.74
C GLY A 28 3.42 -7.93 -13.38
N PHE A 29 2.53 -7.71 -14.34
CA PHE A 29 2.46 -6.49 -15.14
C PHE A 29 1.07 -5.87 -15.05
N VAL A 30 0.99 -4.58 -15.26
CA VAL A 30 -0.27 -3.86 -15.47
C VAL A 30 -0.99 -4.48 -16.67
N PRO A 31 -2.24 -4.96 -16.50
CA PRO A 31 -2.96 -5.64 -17.59
C PRO A 31 -3.21 -4.73 -18.78
N ASP A 32 -3.21 -5.34 -19.98
CA ASP A 32 -3.55 -4.64 -21.20
C ASP A 32 -5.05 -4.78 -21.48
N PRO A 33 -5.81 -3.67 -21.52
CA PRO A 33 -7.24 -3.71 -21.84
C PRO A 33 -7.57 -4.32 -23.20
N GLU A 34 -6.63 -4.29 -24.16
CA GLU A 34 -6.87 -4.86 -25.48
C GLU A 34 -6.98 -6.40 -25.46
N ASN A 35 -6.48 -7.04 -24.39
CA ASN A 35 -6.61 -8.48 -24.17
C ASN A 35 -7.95 -8.88 -23.52
N GLU A 36 -8.75 -7.91 -23.04
CA GLU A 36 -10.07 -8.18 -22.46
C GLU A 36 -11.13 -8.28 -23.55
N LYS A 37 -11.94 -9.33 -23.44
CA LYS A 37 -13.00 -9.63 -24.43
C LYS A 37 -14.34 -8.95 -24.11
N ASP A 38 -14.58 -8.66 -22.86
CA ASP A 38 -15.76 -7.99 -22.36
C ASP A 38 -15.55 -6.47 -22.51
N GLU A 39 -16.35 -5.82 -23.35
CA GLU A 39 -16.23 -4.39 -23.65
C GLU A 39 -16.46 -3.51 -22.41
N ASP A 40 -17.35 -3.89 -21.49
CA ASP A 40 -17.60 -3.11 -20.27
C ASP A 40 -16.40 -3.17 -19.33
N LYS A 41 -15.81 -4.36 -19.17
CA LYS A 41 -14.57 -4.54 -18.40
C LYS A 41 -13.40 -3.81 -19.06
N LYS A 42 -13.25 -3.93 -20.38
CA LYS A 42 -12.22 -3.23 -21.16
C LYS A 42 -12.29 -1.72 -20.94
N ASN A 43 -13.50 -1.14 -21.03
CA ASN A 43 -13.71 0.29 -20.79
C ASN A 43 -13.42 0.68 -19.33
N SER A 44 -13.81 -0.15 -18.37
CA SER A 44 -13.48 0.04 -16.96
C SER A 44 -11.96 0.03 -16.73
N MET A 45 -11.25 -0.92 -17.32
CA MET A 45 -9.77 -0.99 -17.25
C MET A 45 -9.11 0.26 -17.83
N LYS A 46 -9.55 0.70 -19.01
CA LYS A 46 -9.05 1.94 -19.64
C LYS A 46 -9.23 3.17 -18.74
N ARG A 47 -10.39 3.27 -18.08
CA ARG A 47 -10.67 4.35 -17.13
C ARG A 47 -9.74 4.27 -15.91
N SER A 48 -9.59 3.08 -15.31
CA SER A 48 -8.70 2.83 -14.19
C SER A 48 -7.24 3.19 -14.52
N LEU A 49 -6.73 2.74 -15.67
CA LEU A 49 -5.37 3.05 -16.13
C LEU A 49 -5.14 4.55 -16.32
N LYS A 50 -6.13 5.23 -16.92
CA LYS A 50 -6.09 6.68 -17.11
C LYS A 50 -6.02 7.41 -15.78
N TYR A 51 -6.86 7.03 -14.81
CA TYR A 51 -6.85 7.62 -13.46
C TYR A 51 -5.54 7.34 -12.73
N MET A 52 -5.10 6.09 -12.73
CA MET A 52 -3.87 5.66 -12.08
C MET A 52 -2.60 6.15 -12.80
N GLY A 53 -2.73 6.66 -14.03
CA GLY A 53 -1.60 7.12 -14.84
C GLY A 53 -0.60 6.00 -15.12
N LEU A 54 -1.11 4.82 -15.44
CA LEU A 54 -0.32 3.64 -15.76
C LEU A 54 -0.45 3.29 -17.23
N GLN A 55 0.61 2.74 -17.79
CA GLN A 55 0.60 2.17 -19.12
C GLN A 55 0.40 0.65 -19.03
N PRO A 56 -0.35 0.04 -19.98
CA PRO A 56 -0.40 -1.42 -20.10
C PRO A 56 1.00 -2.02 -20.17
N ASN A 57 1.14 -3.23 -19.65
CA ASN A 57 2.40 -3.98 -19.66
C ASN A 57 3.56 -3.34 -18.85
N THR A 58 3.29 -2.30 -18.04
CA THR A 58 4.27 -1.80 -17.08
C THR A 58 4.50 -2.85 -15.99
N LYS A 59 5.76 -3.18 -15.69
CA LYS A 59 6.09 -4.10 -14.60
C LYS A 59 5.73 -3.46 -13.26
N MET A 60 5.09 -4.21 -12.35
CA MET A 60 4.64 -3.65 -11.07
C MET A 60 5.81 -3.09 -10.24
N THR A 61 6.96 -3.74 -10.29
CA THR A 61 8.18 -3.28 -9.59
C THR A 61 8.80 -2.00 -10.16
N ASP A 62 8.41 -1.56 -11.37
CA ASP A 62 8.91 -0.31 -11.95
C ASP A 62 8.08 0.92 -11.53
N ILE A 63 6.96 0.67 -10.83
CA ILE A 63 6.05 1.72 -10.40
C ILE A 63 6.61 2.41 -9.16
N LYS A 64 7.03 3.66 -9.31
CA LYS A 64 7.51 4.53 -8.21
C LYS A 64 6.34 5.01 -7.37
N ILE A 65 6.60 5.25 -6.09
CA ILE A 65 5.64 5.78 -5.12
C ILE A 65 6.13 7.10 -4.51
N ASP A 66 5.19 7.95 -4.11
CA ASP A 66 5.46 9.22 -3.45
C ASP A 66 5.13 9.14 -1.96
N ARG A 67 4.17 8.29 -1.61
CA ARG A 67 3.63 8.18 -0.26
C ARG A 67 3.50 6.73 0.17
N VAL A 68 3.60 6.51 1.47
CA VAL A 68 3.24 5.24 2.12
C VAL A 68 2.30 5.51 3.28
N PHE A 69 1.23 4.73 3.33
CA PHE A 69 0.29 4.73 4.43
C PHE A 69 0.14 3.33 5.00
N ILE A 70 0.53 3.16 6.27
CA ILE A 70 0.41 1.90 7.00
C ILE A 70 -0.50 2.11 8.19
N GLY A 71 -1.46 1.19 8.38
CA GLY A 71 -2.24 1.12 9.60
C GLY A 71 -3.72 1.40 9.45
N SER A 72 -4.24 2.24 10.35
CA SER A 72 -5.64 2.41 10.71
C SER A 72 -6.28 1.11 11.25
N CYS A 73 -7.61 1.04 11.36
CA CYS A 73 -8.32 -0.05 12.04
C CYS A 73 -8.14 -1.44 11.40
N THR A 74 -7.80 -1.53 10.13
CA THR A 74 -7.71 -2.81 9.40
C THR A 74 -6.33 -3.44 9.50
N ASN A 75 -5.28 -2.68 9.20
CA ASN A 75 -3.88 -3.13 9.10
C ASN A 75 -2.94 -2.31 9.99
N GLY A 76 -3.41 -1.92 11.17
CA GLY A 76 -2.64 -1.24 12.21
C GLY A 76 -2.66 -2.02 13.52
N ARG A 77 -2.83 -3.34 13.48
CA ARG A 77 -2.76 -4.22 14.64
C ARG A 77 -1.33 -4.36 15.10
N ILE A 78 -1.12 -4.80 16.33
CA ILE A 78 0.25 -4.96 16.87
C ILE A 78 1.09 -5.94 16.03
N GLY A 79 0.47 -7.01 15.49
CA GLY A 79 1.14 -7.94 14.57
C GLY A 79 1.67 -7.24 13.33
N ASP A 80 0.80 -6.46 12.66
CA ASP A 80 1.15 -5.70 11.45
C ASP A 80 2.32 -4.74 11.72
N LEU A 81 2.30 -4.03 12.86
CA LEU A 81 3.35 -3.08 13.24
C LEU A 81 4.68 -3.78 13.57
N ARG A 82 4.64 -4.97 14.19
CA ARG A 82 5.84 -5.78 14.43
C ARG A 82 6.48 -6.23 13.12
N ASP A 83 5.67 -6.65 12.15
CA ASP A 83 6.17 -7.12 10.86
C ASP A 83 6.73 -5.94 10.04
N VAL A 84 6.08 -4.79 10.04
CA VAL A 84 6.62 -3.54 9.47
C VAL A 84 7.98 -3.19 10.11
N ALA A 85 8.07 -3.22 11.43
CA ALA A 85 9.32 -2.90 12.15
C ALA A 85 10.46 -3.86 11.79
N LYS A 86 10.18 -5.15 11.60
CA LYS A 86 11.18 -6.13 11.13
C LYS A 86 11.74 -5.75 9.76
N VAL A 87 10.85 -5.39 8.82
CA VAL A 87 11.24 -5.02 7.44
C VAL A 87 12.12 -3.77 7.42
N VAL A 88 11.82 -2.75 8.23
CA VAL A 88 12.50 -1.44 8.17
C VAL A 88 13.68 -1.29 9.11
N LYS A 89 13.91 -2.24 10.01
CA LYS A 89 14.97 -2.16 11.05
C LYS A 89 16.34 -1.95 10.40
N GLY A 90 17.01 -0.86 10.79
CA GLY A 90 18.34 -0.50 10.28
C GLY A 90 18.34 0.10 8.86
N LYS A 91 17.18 0.31 8.26
CA LYS A 91 17.02 0.89 6.93
C LYS A 91 16.44 2.31 7.02
N LYS A 92 16.36 3.02 5.90
CA LYS A 92 15.83 4.39 5.82
C LYS A 92 14.81 4.51 4.70
N VAL A 93 13.74 5.24 4.95
CA VAL A 93 12.77 5.63 3.92
C VAL A 93 13.47 6.39 2.80
N ALA A 94 13.14 6.08 1.55
CA ALA A 94 13.67 6.75 0.38
C ALA A 94 13.38 8.27 0.46
N LYS A 95 14.37 9.08 0.10
CA LYS A 95 14.34 10.56 0.30
C LYS A 95 13.12 11.28 -0.30
N HIS A 96 12.55 10.72 -1.36
CA HIS A 96 11.39 11.29 -2.05
C HIS A 96 10.05 10.75 -1.53
N VAL A 97 10.07 9.72 -0.66
CA VAL A 97 8.87 9.10 -0.11
C VAL A 97 8.51 9.74 1.23
N ASN A 98 7.25 10.06 1.40
CA ASN A 98 6.70 10.44 2.70
C ASN A 98 5.88 9.27 3.26
N ALA A 99 6.38 8.65 4.31
CA ALA A 99 5.80 7.45 4.90
C ALA A 99 5.20 7.74 6.27
N MET A 100 3.96 7.28 6.51
CA MET A 100 3.30 7.42 7.80
C MET A 100 2.74 6.09 8.31
N VAL A 101 2.74 5.96 9.62
CA VAL A 101 2.16 4.81 10.34
C VAL A 101 1.12 5.30 11.33
N VAL A 102 -0.07 4.71 11.28
CA VAL A 102 -1.21 5.03 12.15
C VAL A 102 -1.62 3.77 12.91
N PRO A 103 -1.35 3.67 14.21
CA PRO A 103 -1.79 2.54 15.03
C PRO A 103 -3.31 2.36 15.00
N GLY A 104 -3.79 1.12 15.09
CA GLY A 104 -5.21 0.79 14.96
C GLY A 104 -6.07 1.25 16.15
N SER A 105 -5.48 1.45 17.31
CA SER A 105 -6.13 1.96 18.53
C SER A 105 -5.11 2.51 19.52
N GLY A 106 -5.60 3.20 20.57
CA GLY A 106 -4.74 3.68 21.68
C GLY A 106 -3.99 2.55 22.38
N LEU A 107 -4.66 1.43 22.65
CA LEU A 107 -4.03 0.25 23.26
C LEU A 107 -2.92 -0.36 22.40
N VAL A 108 -3.15 -0.40 21.08
CA VAL A 108 -2.11 -0.87 20.15
C VAL A 108 -0.92 0.10 20.12
N LYS A 109 -1.20 1.41 20.18
CA LYS A 109 -0.14 2.43 20.26
C LYS A 109 0.72 2.26 21.51
N GLU A 110 0.08 2.18 22.69
CA GLU A 110 0.76 1.96 23.96
C GLU A 110 1.61 0.69 23.94
N GLN A 111 1.08 -0.40 23.42
CA GLN A 111 1.82 -1.65 23.29
C GLN A 111 3.00 -1.50 22.33
N ALA A 112 2.81 -0.90 21.16
CA ALA A 112 3.89 -0.69 20.19
C ALA A 112 5.01 0.18 20.76
N GLU A 113 4.67 1.23 21.51
CA GLU A 113 5.63 2.11 22.18
C GLU A 113 6.36 1.38 23.31
N SER A 114 5.66 0.55 24.09
CA SER A 114 6.30 -0.28 25.12
C SER A 114 7.29 -1.31 24.57
N GLU A 115 7.05 -1.78 23.33
CA GLU A 115 7.94 -2.69 22.61
C GLU A 115 9.05 -1.97 21.82
N GLY A 116 9.07 -0.62 21.79
CA GLY A 116 10.06 0.18 21.07
C GLY A 116 9.86 0.18 19.54
N ILE A 117 8.69 -0.26 19.05
CA ILE A 117 8.37 -0.30 17.61
C ILE A 117 8.35 1.11 17.03
N ASP A 118 7.80 2.08 17.75
CA ASP A 118 7.76 3.48 17.34
C ASP A 118 9.16 4.07 17.14
N ILE A 119 10.12 3.68 17.98
CA ILE A 119 11.52 4.10 17.88
C ILE A 119 12.11 3.58 16.58
N VAL A 120 11.95 2.29 16.27
CA VAL A 120 12.44 1.68 15.03
C VAL A 120 11.85 2.38 13.81
N LEU A 121 10.54 2.67 13.82
CA LEU A 121 9.85 3.31 12.72
C LEU A 121 10.28 4.77 12.53
N LYS A 122 10.39 5.54 13.63
CA LYS A 122 10.88 6.93 13.60
C LYS A 122 12.33 6.99 13.12
N GLU A 123 13.19 6.09 13.59
CA GLU A 123 14.57 5.98 13.12
C GLU A 123 14.64 5.66 11.63
N ALA A 124 13.75 4.81 11.11
CA ALA A 124 13.67 4.55 9.68
C ALA A 124 13.15 5.76 8.87
N GLY A 125 12.51 6.73 9.51
CA GLY A 125 11.99 7.95 8.87
C GLY A 125 10.49 7.93 8.61
N PHE A 126 9.74 7.05 9.29
CA PHE A 126 8.28 7.08 9.27
C PHE A 126 7.73 8.12 10.24
N ASP A 127 6.67 8.80 9.83
CA ASP A 127 5.86 9.67 10.67
C ASP A 127 4.92 8.80 11.53
N TRP A 128 5.21 8.70 12.83
CA TRP A 128 4.42 7.96 13.81
C TRP A 128 3.25 8.82 14.29
N ARG A 129 2.04 8.40 14.00
CA ARG A 129 0.82 9.20 14.19
C ARG A 129 -0.03 8.71 15.37
N GLU A 130 -0.98 9.55 15.77
CA GLU A 130 -2.03 9.16 16.69
C GLU A 130 -3.03 8.21 16.02
N PRO A 131 -3.64 7.27 16.79
CA PRO A 131 -4.65 6.36 16.29
C PRO A 131 -5.84 7.11 15.68
N GLY A 132 -6.31 6.64 14.53
CA GLY A 132 -7.45 7.25 13.84
C GLY A 132 -7.56 6.80 12.39
N CYS A 133 -8.50 7.41 11.66
CA CYS A 133 -8.68 7.11 10.23
C CYS A 133 -7.61 7.76 9.36
N SER A 134 -7.14 8.98 9.73
CA SER A 134 -6.08 9.69 9.01
C SER A 134 -6.28 9.64 7.48
N MET A 135 -5.24 9.35 6.73
CA MET A 135 -5.29 9.28 5.27
C MET A 135 -6.18 8.14 4.72
N CYS A 136 -6.60 7.16 5.53
CA CYS A 136 -7.48 6.08 5.06
C CYS A 136 -8.79 6.60 4.42
N LEU A 137 -9.32 7.72 4.89
CA LEU A 137 -10.55 8.38 4.40
C LEU A 137 -10.31 9.79 3.86
N ALA A 138 -9.12 10.35 4.02
CA ALA A 138 -8.79 11.73 3.66
C ALA A 138 -9.76 12.78 4.22
N MET A 139 -10.28 12.55 5.43
CA MET A 139 -11.23 13.45 6.11
C MET A 139 -10.55 14.57 6.90
N ASN A 140 -9.23 14.57 6.99
CA ASN A 140 -8.41 15.57 7.66
C ASN A 140 -7.34 16.12 6.68
N ALA A 141 -6.32 16.77 7.22
CA ALA A 141 -5.21 17.29 6.41
C ALA A 141 -4.34 16.18 5.79
N ASP A 142 -4.38 14.97 6.35
CA ASP A 142 -3.63 13.81 5.83
C ASP A 142 -4.33 13.26 4.59
N LYS A 143 -3.95 13.75 3.43
CA LYS A 143 -4.50 13.33 2.14
C LYS A 143 -3.46 13.42 1.03
N LEU A 144 -3.66 12.61 0.00
CA LEU A 144 -2.87 12.68 -1.22
C LEU A 144 -3.17 13.95 -2.01
N LYS A 145 -2.16 14.54 -2.58
CA LYS A 145 -2.30 15.54 -3.63
C LYS A 145 -2.72 14.86 -4.95
N PRO A 146 -3.28 15.62 -5.89
CA PRO A 146 -3.58 15.08 -7.22
C PRO A 146 -2.34 14.42 -7.84
N GLN A 147 -2.52 13.20 -8.36
CA GLN A 147 -1.50 12.36 -8.98
C GLN A 147 -0.42 11.77 -8.04
N GLU A 148 -0.35 12.17 -6.76
CA GLU A 148 0.51 11.45 -5.80
C GLU A 148 0.11 9.97 -5.73
N ARG A 149 1.11 9.11 -5.74
CA ARG A 149 0.96 7.65 -5.72
C ARG A 149 1.30 7.10 -4.34
N CYS A 150 0.40 6.30 -3.79
CA CYS A 150 0.52 5.76 -2.45
C CYS A 150 0.51 4.23 -2.45
N ALA A 151 1.52 3.62 -1.81
CA ALA A 151 1.42 2.24 -1.32
C ALA A 151 0.66 2.27 0.02
N SER A 152 -0.50 1.62 0.08
CA SER A 152 -1.42 1.77 1.20
C SER A 152 -1.94 0.44 1.71
N THR A 153 -1.99 0.29 3.03
CA THR A 153 -2.61 -0.85 3.69
C THR A 153 -4.09 -0.64 4.00
N SER A 154 -4.73 0.40 3.44
CA SER A 154 -6.17 0.60 3.56
C SER A 154 -6.95 -0.51 2.83
N ASN A 155 -8.25 -0.63 3.10
CA ASN A 155 -9.08 -1.69 2.56
C ASN A 155 -9.89 -1.30 1.30
N ARG A 156 -9.71 -0.10 0.80
CA ARG A 156 -10.40 0.46 -0.39
C ARG A 156 -9.48 1.44 -1.11
N ASN A 157 -9.58 1.47 -2.44
CA ASN A 157 -8.77 2.35 -3.30
C ASN A 157 -9.58 2.98 -4.45
N PHE A 158 -10.90 3.16 -4.28
CA PHE A 158 -11.69 3.86 -5.29
C PHE A 158 -11.20 5.30 -5.51
N GLU A 159 -11.51 5.87 -6.65
CA GLU A 159 -11.10 7.22 -7.06
C GLU A 159 -11.38 8.26 -5.96
N GLY A 160 -10.36 8.95 -5.51
CA GLY A 160 -10.45 10.00 -4.48
C GLY A 160 -10.47 9.51 -3.03
N ARG A 161 -10.40 8.21 -2.76
CA ARG A 161 -10.46 7.64 -1.39
C ARG A 161 -9.49 8.28 -0.41
N GLN A 162 -8.24 8.45 -0.82
CA GLN A 162 -7.18 9.05 0.01
C GLN A 162 -6.88 10.51 -0.38
N GLY A 163 -7.74 11.13 -1.19
CA GLY A 163 -7.60 12.50 -1.68
C GLY A 163 -7.98 12.61 -3.16
N LYS A 164 -8.56 13.74 -3.54
CA LYS A 164 -9.01 13.99 -4.92
C LYS A 164 -7.85 13.85 -5.91
N GLY A 165 -7.96 12.92 -6.85
CA GLY A 165 -6.93 12.62 -7.85
C GLY A 165 -5.72 11.84 -7.31
N GLY A 166 -5.73 11.42 -6.05
CA GLY A 166 -4.71 10.55 -5.47
C GLY A 166 -4.78 9.13 -6.03
N ARG A 167 -3.64 8.48 -6.20
CA ARG A 167 -3.47 7.17 -6.83
C ARG A 167 -3.06 6.16 -5.77
N THR A 168 -4.01 5.33 -5.33
CA THR A 168 -3.81 4.38 -4.22
C THR A 168 -3.65 2.95 -4.73
N HIS A 169 -2.55 2.32 -4.37
CA HIS A 169 -2.32 0.89 -4.53
C HIS A 169 -2.46 0.18 -3.19
N LEU A 170 -3.30 -0.84 -3.12
CA LEU A 170 -3.43 -1.67 -1.92
C LEU A 170 -2.32 -2.72 -1.91
N VAL A 171 -1.67 -2.84 -0.75
CA VAL A 171 -0.57 -3.78 -0.49
C VAL A 171 -0.63 -4.26 0.97
N SER A 172 0.13 -5.32 1.31
CA SER A 172 0.31 -5.73 2.70
C SER A 172 1.16 -4.72 3.49
N PRO A 173 1.13 -4.76 4.83
CA PRO A 173 1.99 -3.92 5.67
C PRO A 173 3.48 -4.05 5.32
N GLU A 174 3.97 -5.27 5.12
CA GLU A 174 5.36 -5.55 4.77
C GLU A 174 5.72 -4.99 3.38
N MET A 175 4.83 -5.16 2.40
CA MET A 175 5.05 -4.59 1.06
C MET A 175 5.05 -3.06 1.08
N ALA A 176 4.18 -2.44 1.89
CA ALA A 176 4.18 -0.99 2.07
C ALA A 176 5.48 -0.50 2.72
N ALA A 177 5.97 -1.24 3.74
CA ALA A 177 7.22 -0.95 4.42
C ALA A 177 8.43 -1.05 3.49
N ALA A 178 8.52 -2.13 2.72
CA ALA A 178 9.58 -2.33 1.73
C ALA A 178 9.54 -1.26 0.63
N ALA A 179 8.34 -0.95 0.12
CA ALA A 179 8.17 0.11 -0.85
C ALA A 179 8.58 1.50 -0.33
N ALA A 180 8.39 1.77 0.98
CA ALA A 180 8.88 3.02 1.59
C ALA A 180 10.41 3.14 1.52
N ILE A 181 11.12 2.03 1.70
CA ILE A 181 12.59 2.01 1.69
C ILE A 181 13.12 2.16 0.25
N GLU A 182 12.55 1.40 -0.70
CA GLU A 182 13.04 1.37 -2.10
C GLU A 182 12.49 2.52 -2.96
N GLY A 183 11.35 3.11 -2.58
CA GLY A 183 10.67 4.15 -3.36
C GLY A 183 9.87 3.63 -4.55
N HIS A 184 9.74 2.31 -4.67
CA HIS A 184 8.93 1.60 -5.66
C HIS A 184 8.44 0.26 -5.08
N PHE A 185 7.55 -0.44 -5.77
CA PHE A 185 7.11 -1.75 -5.31
C PHE A 185 8.20 -2.80 -5.47
N VAL A 186 8.32 -3.68 -4.49
CA VAL A 186 9.29 -4.79 -4.46
C VAL A 186 8.62 -6.06 -3.93
N ASP A 187 9.19 -7.21 -4.28
CA ASP A 187 8.77 -8.49 -3.72
C ASP A 187 9.41 -8.66 -2.32
N VAL A 188 8.59 -8.71 -1.29
CA VAL A 188 9.07 -8.85 0.09
C VAL A 188 9.65 -10.22 0.41
N ARG A 189 9.45 -11.20 -0.47
CA ARG A 189 10.05 -12.54 -0.34
C ARG A 189 11.56 -12.54 -0.63
N ASP A 190 12.00 -11.54 -1.38
CA ASP A 190 13.42 -11.33 -1.73
C ASP A 190 14.14 -10.39 -0.75
N TRP A 191 13.49 -10.04 0.38
CA TRP A 191 13.91 -8.99 1.31
C TRP A 191 14.85 -9.46 2.43
#